data_5aef504ba2eef015cfae3be9d4fa0f50
#
_entry.id   5aef504ba2eef015cfae3be9d4fa0f50
#
_cell.length_a   1.000
_cell.length_b   1.000
_cell.length_c   1.000
_cell.angle_alpha   90.00
_cell.angle_beta   90.00
_cell.angle_gamma   90.00
#
_symmetry.space_group_name_H-M   'P 1'
#
loop_
_entity.id
_entity.type
_entity.pdbx_description
1 polymer ?
#
loop_
_entity_poly.entity_id
_entity_poly.type
_entity_poly.pdbx_seq_one_letter_code
_entity_poly.pdbx_strand_id
1 'polypeptide(L)'
;TPMAVWNAFTEIATNGYKGFTLAQHIGASMYRLLVSFVLAAIVAVPLGLLSGTSSKFRAVLEPIIEFYRPLPPLAYYTLLVLVLGIDNESKIALLFLACFAPIYIQCTSAVLRVKKDYINSAYTLGATKKQVFMKVIFPSCLPDIFVGLRTALGVGYTTLVAAEMVAASSGLGWLVLDASNYL
;
A
#
# COMPACT_ATOMS: atom_id res chain seq x y z
N THR A 1 24.31 18.29 -19.87
CA THR A 1 23.71 18.19 -21.21
C THR A 1 22.85 16.92 -21.29
N PRO A 2 21.76 16.86 -22.12
CA PRO A 2 20.93 15.65 -22.27
C PRO A 2 21.75 14.40 -22.63
N MET A 3 22.82 14.58 -23.39
CA MET A 3 23.74 13.51 -23.79
C MET A 3 24.54 12.96 -22.60
N ALA A 4 24.92 13.79 -21.65
CA ALA A 4 25.59 13.34 -20.43
C ALA A 4 24.67 12.47 -19.56
N VAL A 5 23.39 12.83 -19.47
CA VAL A 5 22.38 12.02 -18.75
C VAL A 5 22.18 10.66 -19.42
N TRP A 6 22.14 10.63 -20.76
CA TRP A 6 22.02 9.37 -21.51
C TRP A 6 23.25 8.47 -21.31
N ASN A 7 24.44 9.05 -21.35
CA ASN A 7 25.69 8.30 -21.12
C ASN A 7 25.75 7.75 -19.68
N ALA A 8 25.43 8.56 -18.67
CA ALA A 8 25.34 8.11 -17.28
C ALA A 8 24.32 6.99 -17.10
N PHE A 9 23.14 7.10 -17.72
CA PHE A 9 22.13 6.05 -17.68
C PHE A 9 22.64 4.74 -18.31
N THR A 10 23.27 4.80 -19.50
CA THR A 10 23.81 3.60 -20.14
C THR A 10 24.96 2.98 -19.33
N GLU A 11 25.79 3.79 -18.72
CA GLU A 11 26.86 3.34 -17.83
C GLU A 11 26.31 2.61 -16.58
N ILE A 12 25.32 3.20 -15.91
CA ILE A 12 24.66 2.56 -14.76
C ILE A 12 23.94 1.27 -15.19
N ALA A 13 23.35 1.25 -16.38
CA ALA A 13 22.63 0.08 -16.87
C ALA A 13 23.58 -1.09 -17.23
N THR A 14 24.79 -0.80 -17.74
CA THR A 14 25.75 -1.83 -18.18
C THR A 14 26.72 -2.23 -17.06
N ASN A 15 27.28 -1.27 -16.36
CA ASN A 15 28.35 -1.48 -15.37
C ASN A 15 27.81 -1.57 -13.93
N GLY A 16 26.54 -1.19 -13.72
CA GLY A 16 25.95 -1.07 -12.39
C GLY A 16 26.41 0.19 -11.65
N TYR A 17 25.93 0.36 -10.41
CA TYR A 17 26.27 1.49 -9.54
C TYR A 17 26.60 1.01 -8.14
N LYS A 18 27.77 1.36 -7.62
CA LYS A 18 28.27 0.98 -6.28
C LYS A 18 28.09 -0.51 -5.95
N GLY A 19 28.40 -1.39 -6.90
CA GLY A 19 28.41 -2.84 -6.72
C GLY A 19 27.07 -3.55 -6.96
N PHE A 20 26.03 -2.81 -7.33
CA PHE A 20 24.72 -3.36 -7.68
C PHE A 20 24.35 -3.03 -9.12
N THR A 21 23.79 -4.00 -9.83
CA THR A 21 23.22 -3.77 -11.16
C THR A 21 21.90 -3.01 -11.07
N LEU A 22 21.50 -2.33 -12.14
CA LEU A 22 20.20 -1.66 -12.21
C LEU A 22 19.03 -2.62 -11.92
N ALA A 23 19.13 -3.87 -12.41
CA ALA A 23 18.14 -4.91 -12.15
C ALA A 23 18.03 -5.27 -10.66
N GLN A 24 19.13 -5.26 -9.91
CA GLN A 24 19.12 -5.50 -8.48
C GLN A 24 18.47 -4.34 -7.70
N HIS A 25 18.70 -3.08 -8.09
CA HIS A 25 18.00 -1.93 -7.51
C HIS A 25 16.50 -1.99 -7.77
N ILE A 26 16.08 -2.28 -9.00
CA ILE A 26 14.66 -2.47 -9.37
C ILE A 26 14.06 -3.63 -8.56
N GLY A 27 14.76 -4.77 -8.51
CA GLY A 27 14.31 -5.95 -7.78
C GLY A 27 14.10 -5.67 -6.28
N ALA A 28 15.02 -4.97 -5.65
CA ALA A 28 14.92 -4.61 -4.24
C ALA A 28 13.70 -3.70 -3.96
N SER A 29 13.50 -2.67 -4.79
CA SER A 29 12.34 -1.77 -4.69
C SER A 29 11.02 -2.51 -4.92
N MET A 30 10.95 -3.34 -5.97
CA MET A 30 9.75 -4.12 -6.28
C MET A 30 9.42 -5.15 -5.20
N TYR A 31 10.43 -5.83 -4.67
CA TYR A 31 10.24 -6.78 -3.56
C TYR A 31 9.59 -6.10 -2.35
N ARG A 32 10.15 -4.97 -1.89
CA ARG A 32 9.61 -4.20 -0.75
C ARG A 32 8.17 -3.78 -1.00
N LEU A 33 7.89 -3.22 -2.18
CA LEU A 33 6.55 -2.75 -2.54
C LEU A 33 5.54 -3.90 -2.61
N LEU A 34 5.87 -4.96 -3.36
CA LEU A 34 4.93 -6.07 -3.58
C LEU A 34 4.63 -6.82 -2.28
N VAL A 35 5.65 -7.10 -1.45
CA VAL A 35 5.44 -7.77 -0.16
C VAL A 35 4.53 -6.93 0.73
N SER A 36 4.83 -5.63 0.87
CA SER A 36 4.03 -4.72 1.69
C SER A 36 2.60 -4.58 1.19
N PHE A 37 2.43 -4.42 -0.12
CA PHE A 37 1.13 -4.27 -0.76
C PHE A 37 0.26 -5.52 -0.60
N VAL A 38 0.83 -6.71 -0.85
CA VAL A 38 0.11 -7.98 -0.69
C VAL A 38 -0.31 -8.19 0.77
N LEU A 39 0.60 -7.96 1.71
CA LEU A 39 0.29 -8.04 3.15
C LEU A 39 -0.82 -7.04 3.53
N ALA A 40 -0.73 -5.79 3.05
CA ALA A 40 -1.75 -4.78 3.29
C ALA A 40 -3.11 -5.20 2.69
N ALA A 41 -3.13 -5.73 1.47
CA ALA A 41 -4.35 -6.20 0.83
C ALA A 41 -5.00 -7.37 1.58
N ILE A 42 -4.20 -8.37 1.98
CA ILE A 42 -4.68 -9.55 2.74
C ILE A 42 -5.32 -9.14 4.06
N VAL A 43 -4.81 -8.11 4.72
CA VAL A 43 -5.33 -7.66 6.02
C VAL A 43 -6.41 -6.59 5.86
N ALA A 44 -6.19 -5.57 5.03
CA ALA A 44 -7.09 -4.43 4.91
C ALA A 44 -8.43 -4.77 4.23
N VAL A 45 -8.42 -5.65 3.21
CA VAL A 45 -9.68 -6.01 2.51
C VAL A 45 -10.66 -6.71 3.46
N PRO A 46 -10.30 -7.79 4.16
CA PRO A 46 -11.22 -8.41 5.13
C PRO A 46 -11.65 -7.47 6.25
N LEU A 47 -10.72 -6.72 6.83
CA LEU A 47 -11.02 -5.78 7.91
C LEU A 47 -11.95 -4.66 7.44
N GLY A 48 -11.74 -4.11 6.25
CA GLY A 48 -12.61 -3.09 5.65
C GLY A 48 -14.02 -3.61 5.38
N LEU A 49 -14.15 -4.81 4.81
CA LEU A 49 -15.45 -5.44 4.58
C LEU A 49 -16.19 -5.75 5.90
N LEU A 50 -15.48 -6.23 6.92
CA LEU A 50 -16.02 -6.45 8.26
C LEU A 50 -16.50 -5.15 8.89
N SER A 51 -15.71 -4.08 8.79
CA SER A 51 -16.07 -2.75 9.31
C SER A 51 -17.30 -2.16 8.59
N GLY A 52 -17.42 -2.40 7.29
CA GLY A 52 -18.59 -2.00 6.52
C GLY A 52 -19.88 -2.73 6.94
N THR A 53 -19.77 -4.00 7.32
CA THR A 53 -20.93 -4.81 7.74
C THR A 53 -21.29 -4.70 9.23
N SER A 54 -20.33 -4.34 10.08
CA SER A 54 -20.49 -4.26 11.55
C SER A 54 -20.16 -2.89 12.09
N SER A 55 -21.15 -2.15 12.56
CA SER A 55 -20.95 -0.82 13.17
C SER A 55 -20.09 -0.87 14.44
N LYS A 56 -20.17 -1.96 15.21
CA LYS A 56 -19.36 -2.14 16.41
C LYS A 56 -17.86 -2.28 16.06
N PHE A 57 -17.57 -3.11 15.05
CA PHE A 57 -16.21 -3.33 14.60
C PHE A 57 -15.61 -2.07 13.98
N ARG A 58 -16.41 -1.35 13.19
CA ARG A 58 -16.04 -0.05 12.62
C ARG A 58 -15.73 0.97 13.70
N ALA A 59 -16.57 1.11 14.74
CA ALA A 59 -16.37 2.07 15.82
C ALA A 59 -15.03 1.88 16.56
N VAL A 60 -14.45 0.68 16.56
CA VAL A 60 -13.14 0.41 17.18
C VAL A 60 -11.99 0.73 16.23
N LEU A 61 -12.08 0.36 14.95
CA LEU A 61 -10.96 0.49 14.02
C LEU A 61 -10.90 1.86 13.34
N GLU A 62 -12.03 2.47 13.03
CA GLU A 62 -12.11 3.74 12.31
C GLU A 62 -11.34 4.87 13.01
N PRO A 63 -11.45 5.08 14.34
CA PRO A 63 -10.69 6.12 15.02
C PRO A 63 -9.17 5.94 14.91
N ILE A 64 -8.69 4.69 14.96
CA ILE A 64 -7.26 4.39 14.86
C ILE A 64 -6.74 4.73 13.45
N ILE A 65 -7.50 4.37 12.42
CA ILE A 65 -7.12 4.60 11.03
C ILE A 65 -7.22 6.08 10.68
N GLU A 66 -8.28 6.77 11.11
CA GLU A 66 -8.45 8.20 10.89
C GLU A 66 -7.39 9.03 11.64
N PHE A 67 -6.85 8.52 12.74
CA PHE A 67 -5.76 9.18 13.48
C PHE A 67 -4.44 9.13 12.70
N TYR A 68 -4.01 7.96 12.21
CA TYR A 68 -2.69 7.88 11.56
C TYR A 68 -2.70 8.21 10.07
N ARG A 69 -3.83 8.06 9.38
CA ARG A 69 -3.98 8.31 7.94
C ARG A 69 -3.47 9.68 7.47
N PRO A 70 -3.81 10.82 8.15
CA PRO A 70 -3.35 12.13 7.72
C PRO A 70 -1.86 12.38 8.01
N LEU A 71 -1.20 11.52 8.81
CA LEU A 71 0.21 11.68 9.09
C LEU A 71 1.04 11.30 7.86
N PRO A 72 1.98 12.17 7.43
CA PRO A 72 2.91 11.79 6.37
C PRO A 72 3.66 10.51 6.76
N PRO A 73 3.75 9.50 5.87
CA PRO A 73 4.43 8.24 6.20
C PRO A 73 5.85 8.41 6.73
N LEU A 74 6.59 9.38 6.20
CA LEU A 74 7.95 9.68 6.67
C LEU A 74 8.01 10.21 8.10
N ALA A 75 6.93 10.80 8.63
CA ALA A 75 6.91 11.32 10.00
C ALA A 75 7.04 10.22 11.05
N TYR A 76 6.47 9.04 10.81
CA TYR A 76 6.59 7.88 11.71
C TYR A 76 7.65 6.86 11.25
N TYR A 77 8.31 7.08 10.11
CA TYR A 77 9.35 6.19 9.60
C TYR A 77 10.53 6.07 10.57
N THR A 78 10.96 7.19 11.15
CA THR A 78 12.05 7.19 12.13
C THR A 78 11.74 6.30 13.34
N LEU A 79 10.49 6.28 13.81
CA LEU A 79 10.06 5.40 14.89
C LEU A 79 10.11 3.93 14.47
N LEU A 80 9.71 3.62 13.24
CA LEU A 80 9.81 2.26 12.70
C LEU A 80 11.26 1.80 12.58
N VAL A 81 12.16 2.68 12.16
CA VAL A 81 13.61 2.39 12.09
C VAL A 81 14.20 2.14 13.48
N LEU A 82 13.79 2.89 14.50
CA LEU A 82 14.24 2.69 15.88
C LEU A 82 13.80 1.33 16.45
N VAL A 83 12.62 0.85 16.08
CA VAL A 83 12.06 -0.41 16.60
C VAL A 83 12.48 -1.62 15.77
N LEU A 84 12.50 -1.50 14.43
CA LEU A 84 12.71 -2.61 13.50
C LEU A 84 14.11 -2.61 12.84
N GLY A 85 14.90 -1.57 13.08
CA GLY A 85 16.20 -1.40 12.41
C GLY A 85 16.12 -0.71 11.05
N ILE A 86 17.29 -0.47 10.44
CA ILE A 86 17.42 0.23 9.15
C ILE A 86 17.13 -0.70 7.95
N ASP A 87 17.00 -1.98 8.16
CA ASP A 87 16.87 -3.01 7.13
C ASP A 87 15.54 -2.95 6.34
N ASN A 88 15.23 -3.99 5.59
CA ASN A 88 14.02 -4.06 4.77
C ASN A 88 12.72 -4.06 5.60
N GLU A 89 12.78 -4.55 6.83
CA GLU A 89 11.62 -4.71 7.71
C GLU A 89 10.94 -3.38 8.03
N SER A 90 11.70 -2.35 8.37
CA SER A 90 11.16 -1.00 8.63
C SER A 90 10.51 -0.38 7.39
N LYS A 91 11.10 -0.61 6.20
CA LYS A 91 10.55 -0.13 4.92
C LYS A 91 9.27 -0.88 4.55
N ILE A 92 9.25 -2.20 4.73
CA ILE A 92 8.07 -3.03 4.49
C ILE A 92 6.94 -2.63 5.45
N ALA A 93 7.23 -2.42 6.74
CA ALA A 93 6.25 -1.96 7.71
C ALA A 93 5.68 -0.57 7.37
N LEU A 94 6.54 0.36 6.95
CA LEU A 94 6.13 1.68 6.50
C LEU A 94 5.18 1.60 5.30
N LEU A 95 5.56 0.85 4.27
CA LEU A 95 4.79 0.66 3.06
C LEU A 95 3.47 -0.07 3.33
N PHE A 96 3.49 -1.05 4.25
CA PHE A 96 2.29 -1.73 4.71
C PHE A 96 1.28 -0.74 5.29
N LEU A 97 1.69 0.12 6.22
CA LEU A 97 0.81 1.13 6.82
C LEU A 97 0.31 2.14 5.79
N ALA A 98 1.18 2.57 4.88
CA ALA A 98 0.80 3.52 3.82
C ALA A 98 -0.24 2.93 2.85
N CYS A 99 -0.14 1.64 2.49
CA CYS A 99 -1.08 0.95 1.62
C CYS A 99 -2.37 0.54 2.35
N PHE A 100 -2.30 0.25 3.64
CA PHE A 100 -3.40 -0.28 4.43
C PHE A 100 -4.60 0.67 4.50
N ALA A 101 -4.37 1.94 4.83
CA ALA A 101 -5.45 2.91 5.03
C ALA A 101 -6.32 3.13 3.77
N PRO A 102 -5.76 3.37 2.57
CA PRO A 102 -6.57 3.54 1.36
C PRO A 102 -7.42 2.30 1.04
N ILE A 103 -6.85 1.09 1.20
CA ILE A 103 -7.58 -0.15 0.95
C ILE A 103 -8.72 -0.31 1.94
N TYR A 104 -8.44 -0.17 3.23
CA TYR A 104 -9.44 -0.33 4.28
C TYR A 104 -10.62 0.64 4.11
N ILE A 105 -10.34 1.92 3.90
CA ILE A 105 -11.37 2.96 3.75
C ILE A 105 -12.24 2.69 2.52
N GLN A 106 -11.62 2.33 1.41
CA GLN A 106 -12.35 2.05 0.19
C GLN A 106 -13.25 0.81 0.33
N CYS A 107 -12.76 -0.26 0.96
CA CYS A 107 -13.55 -1.46 1.25
C CYS A 107 -14.71 -1.17 2.21
N THR A 108 -14.47 -0.41 3.28
CA THR A 108 -15.52 -0.01 4.23
C THR A 108 -16.60 0.82 3.54
N SER A 109 -16.19 1.84 2.78
CA SER A 109 -17.09 2.71 2.04
C SER A 109 -17.89 1.95 0.96
N ALA A 110 -17.27 0.96 0.32
CA ALA A 110 -17.92 0.12 -0.67
C ALA A 110 -19.14 -0.60 -0.08
N VAL A 111 -18.95 -1.26 1.07
CA VAL A 111 -20.04 -1.96 1.77
C VAL A 111 -21.15 -1.00 2.19
N LEU A 112 -20.80 0.18 2.71
CA LEU A 112 -21.79 1.17 3.15
C LEU A 112 -22.62 1.75 2.01
N ARG A 113 -22.09 1.73 0.77
CA ARG A 113 -22.80 2.19 -0.44
C ARG A 113 -23.71 1.15 -1.06
N VAL A 114 -23.64 -0.12 -0.65
CA VAL A 114 -24.55 -1.16 -1.16
C VAL A 114 -25.99 -0.79 -0.84
N LYS A 115 -26.84 -0.74 -1.87
CA LYS A 115 -28.26 -0.38 -1.71
C LYS A 115 -28.96 -1.37 -0.78
N LYS A 116 -29.63 -0.84 0.24
CA LYS A 116 -30.37 -1.63 1.22
C LYS A 116 -31.47 -2.49 0.57
N ASP A 117 -32.03 -2.03 -0.56
CA ASP A 117 -33.05 -2.77 -1.29
C ASP A 117 -32.55 -4.12 -1.80
N TYR A 118 -31.32 -4.21 -2.27
CA TYR A 118 -30.72 -5.49 -2.68
C TYR A 118 -30.55 -6.45 -1.50
N ILE A 119 -30.14 -5.92 -0.36
CA ILE A 119 -29.97 -6.68 0.88
C ILE A 119 -31.33 -7.17 1.38
N ASN A 120 -32.35 -6.30 1.41
CA ASN A 120 -33.69 -6.62 1.87
C ASN A 120 -34.37 -7.61 0.94
N SER A 121 -34.27 -7.44 -0.39
CA SER A 121 -34.80 -8.37 -1.37
C SER A 121 -34.20 -9.77 -1.20
N ALA A 122 -32.92 -9.88 -0.95
CA ALA A 122 -32.28 -11.16 -0.71
C ALA A 122 -32.82 -11.84 0.58
N TYR A 123 -33.03 -11.07 1.65
CA TYR A 123 -33.67 -11.61 2.87
C TYR A 123 -35.10 -12.03 2.68
N THR A 124 -35.88 -11.29 1.89
CA THR A 124 -37.27 -11.66 1.55
C THR A 124 -37.33 -12.99 0.79
N LEU A 125 -36.31 -13.30 -0.02
CA LEU A 125 -36.13 -14.57 -0.71
C LEU A 125 -35.59 -15.70 0.20
N GLY A 126 -35.44 -15.47 1.50
CA GLY A 126 -34.98 -16.46 2.47
C GLY A 126 -33.47 -16.65 2.54
N ALA A 127 -32.67 -15.71 1.99
CA ALA A 127 -31.24 -15.82 2.06
C ALA A 127 -30.68 -15.64 3.48
N THR A 128 -29.74 -16.47 3.87
CA THR A 128 -28.99 -16.35 5.15
C THR A 128 -28.02 -15.17 5.11
N LYS A 129 -27.60 -14.66 6.28
CA LYS A 129 -26.59 -13.58 6.40
C LYS A 129 -25.32 -13.86 5.59
N LYS A 130 -24.82 -15.11 5.62
CA LYS A 130 -23.66 -15.53 4.86
C LYS A 130 -23.90 -15.48 3.34
N GLN A 131 -25.09 -15.90 2.89
CA GLN A 131 -25.45 -15.84 1.47
C GLN A 131 -25.59 -14.40 0.99
N VAL A 132 -26.23 -13.53 1.78
CA VAL A 132 -26.32 -12.09 1.47
C VAL A 132 -24.93 -11.47 1.35
N PHE A 133 -24.02 -11.75 2.29
CA PHE A 133 -22.66 -11.26 2.21
C PHE A 133 -21.93 -11.75 0.96
N MET A 134 -21.90 -13.07 0.73
CA MET A 134 -21.11 -13.68 -0.36
C MET A 134 -21.68 -13.46 -1.74
N LYS A 135 -23.02 -13.37 -1.88
CA LYS A 135 -23.71 -13.31 -3.18
C LYS A 135 -24.19 -11.90 -3.56
N VAL A 136 -24.34 -10.99 -2.59
CA VAL A 136 -24.84 -9.63 -2.83
C VAL A 136 -23.77 -8.59 -2.48
N ILE A 137 -23.32 -8.55 -1.22
CA ILE A 137 -22.42 -7.48 -0.74
C ILE A 137 -21.06 -7.61 -1.37
N PHE A 138 -20.39 -8.73 -1.23
CA PHE A 138 -19.01 -8.92 -1.70
C PHE A 138 -18.87 -8.68 -3.22
N PRO A 139 -19.69 -9.28 -4.09
CA PRO A 139 -19.59 -9.00 -5.53
C PRO A 139 -19.86 -7.53 -5.88
N SER A 140 -20.79 -6.89 -5.17
CA SER A 140 -21.09 -5.46 -5.38
C SER A 140 -19.92 -4.55 -4.98
N CYS A 141 -19.07 -4.99 -4.05
CA CYS A 141 -17.92 -4.23 -3.58
C CYS A 141 -16.66 -4.44 -4.44
N LEU A 142 -16.59 -5.46 -5.29
CA LEU A 142 -15.40 -5.78 -6.07
C LEU A 142 -14.82 -4.60 -6.87
N PRO A 143 -15.63 -3.83 -7.62
CA PRO A 143 -15.09 -2.67 -8.35
C PRO A 143 -14.40 -1.67 -7.44
N ASP A 144 -15.02 -1.37 -6.30
CA ASP A 144 -14.47 -0.43 -5.31
C ASP A 144 -13.21 -0.98 -4.61
N ILE A 145 -13.15 -2.29 -4.36
CA ILE A 145 -11.95 -2.95 -3.83
C ILE A 145 -10.77 -2.74 -4.79
N PHE A 146 -10.99 -2.95 -6.10
CA PHE A 146 -9.93 -2.70 -7.10
C PHE A 146 -9.51 -1.24 -7.17
N VAL A 147 -10.44 -0.29 -7.00
CA VAL A 147 -10.11 1.15 -6.89
C VAL A 147 -9.23 1.39 -5.65
N GLY A 148 -9.56 0.79 -4.51
CA GLY A 148 -8.75 0.87 -3.29
C GLY A 148 -7.34 0.32 -3.47
N LEU A 149 -7.21 -0.86 -4.09
CA LEU A 149 -5.93 -1.49 -4.40
C LEU A 149 -5.08 -0.61 -5.33
N ARG A 150 -5.67 -0.07 -6.39
CA ARG A 150 -4.99 0.85 -7.31
C ARG A 150 -4.49 2.12 -6.61
N THR A 151 -5.34 2.72 -5.77
CA THR A 151 -4.97 3.91 -5.00
C THR A 151 -3.83 3.62 -4.04
N ALA A 152 -3.88 2.49 -3.35
CA ALA A 152 -2.84 2.04 -2.44
C ALA A 152 -1.50 1.81 -3.13
N LEU A 153 -1.49 1.24 -4.34
CA LEU A 153 -0.27 1.12 -5.14
C LEU A 153 0.35 2.49 -5.43
N GLY A 154 -0.45 3.48 -5.81
CA GLY A 154 0.05 4.84 -6.06
C GLY A 154 0.70 5.46 -4.82
N VAL A 155 0.04 5.35 -3.65
CA VAL A 155 0.59 5.81 -2.36
C VAL A 155 1.84 5.00 -1.98
N GLY A 156 1.83 3.68 -2.21
CA GLY A 156 2.96 2.80 -1.97
C GLY A 156 4.20 3.19 -2.78
N TYR A 157 4.05 3.50 -4.07
CA TYR A 157 5.17 3.95 -4.91
C TYR A 157 5.80 5.26 -4.41
N THR A 158 4.98 6.25 -4.11
CA THR A 158 5.50 7.54 -3.61
C THR A 158 6.20 7.39 -2.26
N THR A 159 5.63 6.59 -1.36
CA THR A 159 6.21 6.30 -0.05
C THR A 159 7.50 5.48 -0.17
N LEU A 160 7.55 4.51 -1.10
CA LEU A 160 8.74 3.69 -1.36
C LEU A 160 9.95 4.55 -1.74
N VAL A 161 9.78 5.41 -2.74
CA VAL A 161 10.85 6.30 -3.21
C VAL A 161 11.35 7.16 -2.07
N ALA A 162 10.44 7.78 -1.32
CA ALA A 162 10.79 8.63 -0.19
C ALA A 162 11.51 7.86 0.93
N ALA A 163 11.07 6.64 1.26
CA ALA A 163 11.71 5.80 2.28
C ALA A 163 13.12 5.34 1.85
N GLU A 164 13.29 5.01 0.57
CA GLU A 164 14.59 4.61 0.03
C GLU A 164 15.58 5.77 -0.01
N MET A 165 15.13 7.00 -0.25
CA MET A 165 15.98 8.19 -0.19
C MET A 165 16.50 8.48 1.22
N VAL A 166 15.72 8.16 2.27
CA VAL A 166 16.10 8.49 3.65
C VAL A 166 17.03 7.45 4.27
N ALA A 167 16.77 6.16 4.08
CA ALA A 167 17.48 5.12 4.82
C ALA A 167 17.61 3.81 4.04
N ALA A 168 18.11 3.85 2.81
CA ALA A 168 18.42 2.64 2.06
C ALA A 168 19.90 2.63 1.62
N SER A 169 20.41 1.42 1.37
CA SER A 169 21.70 1.16 0.73
C SER A 169 21.53 0.60 -0.69
N SER A 170 20.26 0.32 -1.09
CA SER A 170 19.90 -0.21 -2.40
C SER A 170 18.44 0.12 -2.69
N GLY A 171 18.10 0.30 -3.95
CA GLY A 171 16.77 0.65 -4.43
C GLY A 171 16.82 1.81 -5.41
N LEU A 172 15.70 2.07 -6.09
CA LEU A 172 15.62 3.14 -7.09
C LEU A 172 15.69 4.53 -6.47
N GLY A 173 15.01 4.74 -5.33
CA GLY A 173 15.03 6.02 -4.62
C GLY A 173 16.43 6.37 -4.10
N TRP A 174 17.12 5.39 -3.53
CA TRP A 174 18.51 5.54 -3.09
C TRP A 174 19.44 5.84 -4.27
N LEU A 175 19.33 5.09 -5.37
CA LEU A 175 20.14 5.28 -6.57
C LEU A 175 20.02 6.71 -7.12
N VAL A 176 18.79 7.23 -7.21
CA VAL A 176 18.55 8.60 -7.71
C VAL A 176 19.17 9.63 -6.79
N LEU A 177 18.99 9.50 -5.46
CA LEU A 177 19.55 10.46 -4.51
C LEU A 177 21.08 10.43 -4.51
N ASP A 178 21.67 9.24 -4.45
CA ASP A 178 23.11 9.07 -4.38
C ASP A 178 23.77 9.53 -5.70
N ALA A 179 23.22 9.17 -6.84
CA ALA A 179 23.70 9.66 -8.13
C ALA A 179 23.61 11.20 -8.26
N SER A 180 22.53 11.82 -7.75
CA SER A 180 22.39 13.28 -7.78
C SER A 180 23.42 14.03 -6.93
N ASN A 181 23.99 13.37 -5.92
CA ASN A 181 25.00 13.96 -5.05
C ASN A 181 26.44 13.75 -5.54
N TYR A 182 26.70 12.72 -6.35
CA TYR A 182 28.06 12.31 -6.72
C TYR A 182 28.33 12.29 -8.23
N LEU A 183 27.34 12.49 -9.08
CA LEU A 183 27.44 12.63 -10.53
C LEU A 183 27.00 14.02 -11.01
#